data_6dab085be55b0b7d3370ed81c19adb7d
#
_entry.id   6dab085be55b0b7d3370ed81c19adb7d
#
_cell.length_a   1.000
_cell.length_b   1.000
_cell.length_c   1.000
_cell.angle_alpha   90.00
_cell.angle_beta   90.00
_cell.angle_gamma   90.00
#
_symmetry.space_group_name_H-M   'P 1'
#
loop_
_entity.id
_entity.type
_entity.pdbx_description
1 polymer ?
#
loop_
_entity_poly.entity_id
_entity_poly.type
_entity_poly.pdbx_seq_one_letter_code
_entity_poly.pdbx_strand_id
1 'polypeptide(L)'
;LRRQRQMCIRDRHNKKVLIIDNDKQGNTSKAFKKYDTEDKNTVARMMLERNIDVSEIIKKTDYENIDIITANMDLLEANLRTIVDTGRQQQTRFKKALSNSKVLDHGWAKFDYLPLTEAYDYCIIDNAPDINMSIINALVTSNDVIVPVFMDQYSFDGLDILMEQIAQVQEDFNENLHFAGCVITQYQNNDVNNQGIEWLKAHNVPVFNQWIRRTEKKVNESTFAKMPLVEYSVRCGAAQDYKKFVLEYLEGEDAEN
;
A
#
# COMPACT_ATOMS: atom_id res chain seq x y z
N LEU A 1 3.51 10.21 4.27
CA LEU A 1 2.42 10.46 3.30
C LEU A 1 1.57 9.20 3.04
N ARG A 2 2.17 7.98 2.99
CA ARG A 2 1.50 6.71 2.71
C ARG A 2 0.51 6.26 3.79
N ARG A 3 0.77 6.58 5.06
CA ARG A 3 -0.04 6.21 6.24
C ARG A 3 -1.46 6.77 6.26
N GLN A 4 -1.72 7.84 5.53
CA GLN A 4 -2.95 8.61 5.63
C GLN A 4 -4.08 8.05 4.79
N ARG A 5 -3.78 7.39 3.68
CA ARG A 5 -4.77 6.71 2.82
C ARG A 5 -5.51 5.62 3.58
N GLN A 6 -4.76 4.83 4.34
CA GLN A 6 -5.25 3.65 5.04
C GLN A 6 -6.30 3.96 6.11
N MET A 7 -6.17 5.09 6.81
CA MET A 7 -7.12 5.47 7.86
C MET A 7 -8.37 6.19 7.34
N CYS A 8 -8.29 6.82 6.15
CA CYS A 8 -9.45 7.50 5.59
C CYS A 8 -10.53 6.52 5.10
N ILE A 9 -10.16 5.33 4.63
CA ILE A 9 -11.09 4.27 4.24
C ILE A 9 -11.92 3.81 5.45
N ARG A 10 -11.30 3.67 6.62
CA ARG A 10 -11.96 3.26 7.87
C ARG A 10 -13.09 4.20 8.31
N ASP A 11 -12.81 5.52 8.32
CA ASP A 11 -13.61 6.50 9.10
C ASP A 11 -15.05 6.71 8.60
N ARG A 12 -15.37 6.35 7.35
CA ARG A 12 -16.69 6.62 6.77
C ARG A 12 -17.51 5.40 6.35
N HIS A 13 -16.86 4.25 6.14
CA HIS A 13 -17.52 3.08 5.54
C HIS A 13 -17.44 1.81 6.38
N ASN A 14 -16.91 1.88 7.60
CA ASN A 14 -16.74 0.73 8.51
C ASN A 14 -15.98 -0.46 7.85
N LYS A 15 -15.09 -0.17 6.89
CA LYS A 15 -14.35 -1.18 6.13
C LYS A 15 -13.23 -1.80 6.94
N LYS A 16 -13.06 -3.10 6.83
CA LYS A 16 -11.93 -3.83 7.42
C LYS A 16 -10.74 -3.80 6.46
N VAL A 17 -9.58 -3.36 6.95
CA VAL A 17 -8.38 -3.14 6.13
C VAL A 17 -7.20 -3.95 6.68
N LEU A 18 -6.59 -4.75 5.80
CA LEU A 18 -5.27 -5.33 6.06
C LEU A 18 -4.20 -4.45 5.41
N ILE A 19 -3.20 -4.06 6.18
CA ILE A 19 -2.04 -3.33 5.69
C ILE A 19 -0.86 -4.28 5.62
N ILE A 20 -0.17 -4.30 4.48
CA ILE A 20 1.11 -5.02 4.33
C ILE A 20 2.20 -3.97 4.15
N ASP A 21 3.08 -3.83 5.14
CA ASP A 21 4.28 -3.02 5.01
C ASP A 21 5.30 -3.81 4.17
N ASN A 22 5.58 -3.35 2.95
CA ASN A 22 6.50 -4.00 2.01
C ASN A 22 7.76 -3.15 1.78
N ASP A 23 8.18 -2.43 2.81
CA ASP A 23 9.44 -1.68 2.82
C ASP A 23 10.33 -2.18 3.97
N LYS A 24 11.57 -2.63 3.64
CA LYS A 24 12.58 -3.04 4.63
C LYS A 24 12.83 -2.00 5.73
N GLN A 25 12.55 -0.73 5.46
CA GLN A 25 12.65 0.34 6.46
C GLN A 25 11.55 0.27 7.52
N GLY A 26 10.44 -0.41 7.25
CA GLY A 26 9.35 -0.62 8.20
C GLY A 26 8.70 0.69 8.69
N ASN A 27 8.61 1.69 7.82
CA ASN A 27 8.09 3.00 8.23
C ASN A 27 6.60 2.95 8.56
N THR A 28 5.82 2.16 7.85
CA THR A 28 4.41 1.93 8.16
C THR A 28 4.27 1.12 9.45
N SER A 29 5.11 0.10 9.66
CA SER A 29 5.17 -0.65 10.92
C SER A 29 5.48 0.24 12.13
N LYS A 30 6.43 1.18 11.98
CA LYS A 30 6.74 2.19 13.02
C LYS A 30 5.54 3.10 13.32
N ALA A 31 4.77 3.43 12.29
CA ALA A 31 3.59 4.29 12.45
C ALA A 31 2.51 3.66 13.30
N PHE A 32 2.30 2.38 13.10
CA PHE A 32 1.35 1.61 13.88
C PHE A 32 1.95 1.08 15.20
N LYS A 33 3.17 1.50 15.57
CA LYS A 33 3.89 1.09 16.79
C LYS A 33 4.07 -0.43 16.90
N LYS A 34 4.21 -1.09 15.75
CA LYS A 34 4.38 -2.56 15.64
C LYS A 34 5.72 -2.96 15.04
N TYR A 35 6.65 -2.02 14.85
CA TYR A 35 8.00 -2.29 14.35
C TYR A 35 8.88 -2.91 15.43
N ASP A 36 9.52 -4.02 15.10
CA ASP A 36 10.53 -4.69 15.92
C ASP A 36 11.61 -5.25 14.99
N THR A 37 12.87 -4.98 15.30
CA THR A 37 14.05 -5.47 14.54
C THR A 37 14.26 -6.97 14.69
N GLU A 38 13.88 -7.54 15.82
CA GLU A 38 14.07 -8.95 16.16
C GLU A 38 12.86 -9.82 15.79
N ASP A 39 11.76 -9.21 15.41
CA ASP A 39 10.55 -9.94 15.04
C ASP A 39 10.75 -10.72 13.74
N LYS A 40 10.53 -12.03 13.82
CA LYS A 40 10.58 -12.92 12.65
C LYS A 40 9.22 -13.10 11.97
N ASN A 41 8.13 -12.65 12.60
CA ASN A 41 6.78 -12.73 12.04
C ASN A 41 6.46 -11.47 11.20
N THR A 42 7.13 -11.36 10.07
CA THR A 42 7.06 -10.21 9.16
C THR A 42 6.70 -10.64 7.74
N VAL A 43 6.47 -9.68 6.86
CA VAL A 43 6.21 -9.89 5.43
C VAL A 43 7.30 -10.73 4.73
N ALA A 44 8.52 -10.76 5.25
CA ALA A 44 9.61 -11.58 4.74
C ALA A 44 9.26 -13.08 4.69
N ARG A 45 8.45 -13.60 5.64
CA ARG A 45 7.97 -14.98 5.63
C ARG A 45 7.14 -15.31 4.39
N MET A 46 6.34 -14.37 3.88
CA MET A 46 5.56 -14.57 2.65
C MET A 46 6.48 -14.81 1.43
N MET A 47 7.67 -14.24 1.44
CA MET A 47 8.68 -14.45 0.40
C MET A 47 9.39 -15.80 0.54
N LEU A 48 9.68 -16.23 1.76
CA LEU A 48 10.59 -17.34 2.05
C LEU A 48 9.89 -18.68 2.26
N GLU A 49 8.73 -18.69 2.91
CA GLU A 49 8.05 -19.93 3.29
C GLU A 49 7.11 -20.44 2.19
N ARG A 50 7.03 -21.78 2.03
CA ARG A 50 6.20 -22.39 0.99
C ARG A 50 4.72 -22.44 1.35
N ASN A 51 4.43 -22.72 2.62
CA ASN A 51 3.08 -22.97 3.12
C ASN A 51 2.84 -22.13 4.36
N ILE A 52 3.15 -20.84 4.26
CA ILE A 52 2.87 -19.90 5.35
C ILE A 52 1.36 -19.78 5.54
N ASP A 53 0.92 -19.81 6.77
CA ASP A 53 -0.38 -19.27 7.15
C ASP A 53 -0.17 -17.78 7.53
N VAL A 54 -0.66 -16.89 6.67
CA VAL A 54 -0.49 -15.45 6.84
C VAL A 54 -1.14 -14.96 8.14
N SER A 55 -2.13 -15.66 8.68
CA SER A 55 -2.75 -15.32 9.97
C SER A 55 -1.75 -15.28 11.12
N GLU A 56 -0.66 -16.07 11.05
CA GLU A 56 0.40 -16.08 12.07
C GLU A 56 1.20 -14.79 12.13
N ILE A 57 1.24 -14.02 11.03
CA ILE A 57 2.02 -12.78 10.92
C ILE A 57 1.16 -11.52 10.91
N ILE A 58 -0.17 -11.65 10.92
CA ILE A 58 -1.10 -10.53 11.06
C ILE A 58 -1.11 -10.05 12.51
N LYS A 59 -0.94 -8.75 12.71
CA LYS A 59 -0.95 -8.10 14.02
C LYS A 59 -2.10 -7.13 14.13
N LYS A 60 -2.81 -7.18 15.26
CA LYS A 60 -3.80 -6.17 15.59
C LYS A 60 -3.15 -4.82 15.84
N THR A 61 -3.73 -3.75 15.30
CA THR A 61 -3.31 -2.39 15.59
C THR A 61 -4.14 -1.79 16.73
N ASP A 62 -3.79 -0.58 17.16
CA ASP A 62 -4.59 0.18 18.13
C ASP A 62 -5.87 0.77 17.51
N TYR A 63 -6.09 0.51 16.21
CA TYR A 63 -7.24 0.99 15.45
C TYR A 63 -8.17 -0.16 15.12
N GLU A 64 -9.44 -0.02 15.50
CA GLU A 64 -10.48 -0.95 15.12
C GLU A 64 -10.54 -1.10 13.58
N ASN A 65 -10.78 -2.30 13.10
CA ASN A 65 -10.85 -2.64 11.67
C ASN A 65 -9.55 -2.42 10.86
N ILE A 66 -8.40 -2.19 11.49
CA ILE A 66 -7.11 -2.14 10.80
C ILE A 66 -6.15 -3.15 11.43
N ASP A 67 -5.71 -4.10 10.62
CA ASP A 67 -4.65 -5.03 10.97
C ASP A 67 -3.43 -4.79 10.10
N ILE A 68 -2.25 -5.27 10.55
CA ILE A 68 -1.00 -5.03 9.83
C ILE A 68 -0.12 -6.28 9.77
N ILE A 69 0.49 -6.53 8.61
CA ILE A 69 1.69 -7.35 8.46
C ILE A 69 2.88 -6.40 8.42
N THR A 70 3.80 -6.58 9.35
CA THR A 70 4.94 -5.68 9.55
C THR A 70 6.12 -6.03 8.66
N ALA A 71 7.02 -5.07 8.44
CA ALA A 71 8.32 -5.26 7.82
C ALA A 71 9.45 -4.83 8.74
N ASN A 72 10.61 -5.42 8.51
CA ASN A 72 11.90 -5.01 9.05
C ASN A 72 13.02 -5.36 8.04
N MET A 73 14.27 -5.27 8.46
CA MET A 73 15.44 -5.55 7.58
C MET A 73 15.49 -6.98 7.05
N ASP A 74 14.79 -7.95 7.64
CA ASP A 74 14.70 -9.32 7.12
C ASP A 74 14.12 -9.37 5.69
N LEU A 75 13.32 -8.37 5.29
CA LEU A 75 12.81 -8.27 3.94
C LEU A 75 13.90 -8.06 2.88
N LEU A 76 15.02 -7.41 3.23
CA LEU A 76 16.17 -7.29 2.32
C LEU A 76 16.77 -8.67 2.02
N GLU A 77 17.00 -9.48 3.05
CA GLU A 77 17.50 -10.83 2.89
C GLU A 77 16.50 -11.71 2.12
N ALA A 78 15.20 -11.56 2.40
CA ALA A 78 14.14 -12.28 1.70
C ALA A 78 14.12 -11.98 0.19
N ASN A 79 14.31 -10.73 -0.22
CA ASN A 79 14.44 -10.35 -1.62
C ASN A 79 15.64 -11.05 -2.28
N LEU A 80 16.82 -11.01 -1.66
CA LEU A 80 18.04 -11.63 -2.20
C LEU A 80 17.90 -13.15 -2.31
N ARG A 81 17.37 -13.81 -1.28
CA ARG A 81 17.12 -15.27 -1.30
C ARG A 81 16.11 -15.66 -2.37
N THR A 82 15.08 -14.84 -2.57
CA THR A 82 14.04 -15.12 -3.56
C THR A 82 14.60 -15.10 -4.98
N ILE A 83 15.50 -14.16 -5.31
CA ILE A 83 16.12 -14.05 -6.64
C ILE A 83 16.94 -15.30 -6.99
N VAL A 84 17.60 -15.91 -6.03
CA VAL A 84 18.42 -17.11 -6.27
C VAL A 84 17.66 -18.43 -6.11
N ASP A 85 16.43 -18.41 -5.60
CA ASP A 85 15.61 -19.61 -5.43
C ASP A 85 14.94 -20.01 -6.75
N THR A 86 15.54 -20.91 -7.48
CA THR A 86 15.00 -21.48 -8.74
C THR A 86 14.03 -22.62 -8.50
N GLY A 87 13.86 -23.08 -7.28
CA GLY A 87 12.95 -24.20 -6.94
C GLY A 87 11.48 -23.81 -6.85
N ARG A 88 11.14 -22.53 -6.93
CA ARG A 88 9.78 -22.00 -6.88
C ARG A 88 9.68 -20.76 -7.78
N GLN A 89 8.48 -20.53 -8.32
CA GLN A 89 8.17 -19.28 -8.99
C GLN A 89 8.35 -18.11 -8.00
N GLN A 90 9.13 -17.13 -8.42
CA GLN A 90 9.57 -16.03 -7.55
C GLN A 90 8.52 -14.93 -7.43
N GLN A 91 7.76 -14.68 -8.51
CA GLN A 91 6.84 -13.55 -8.67
C GLN A 91 5.49 -13.75 -7.98
N THR A 92 5.10 -14.98 -7.69
CA THR A 92 3.73 -15.32 -7.23
C THR A 92 3.65 -15.71 -5.74
N ARG A 93 4.68 -15.40 -4.94
CA ARG A 93 4.77 -15.86 -3.55
C ARG A 93 3.73 -15.19 -2.65
N PHE A 94 3.51 -13.88 -2.80
CA PHE A 94 2.46 -13.16 -2.07
C PHE A 94 1.08 -13.66 -2.45
N LYS A 95 0.81 -13.81 -3.75
CA LYS A 95 -0.48 -14.31 -4.24
C LYS A 95 -0.80 -15.68 -3.64
N LYS A 96 0.16 -16.59 -3.62
CA LYS A 96 0.00 -17.93 -3.02
C LYS A 96 -0.19 -17.88 -1.51
N ALA A 97 0.59 -17.05 -0.80
CA ALA A 97 0.49 -16.89 0.65
C ALA A 97 -0.90 -16.37 1.04
N LEU A 98 -1.36 -15.29 0.41
CA LEU A 98 -2.65 -14.68 0.72
C LEU A 98 -3.84 -15.57 0.33
N SER A 99 -3.78 -16.24 -0.83
CA SER A 99 -4.87 -17.11 -1.29
C SER A 99 -5.06 -18.37 -0.44
N ASN A 100 -4.00 -18.86 0.18
CA ASN A 100 -4.04 -20.09 0.98
C ASN A 100 -4.34 -19.86 2.46
N SER A 101 -4.37 -18.61 2.90
CA SER A 101 -4.50 -18.26 4.31
C SER A 101 -5.93 -17.94 4.69
N LYS A 102 -6.25 -18.25 5.96
CA LYS A 102 -7.55 -17.98 6.57
C LYS A 102 -7.35 -17.31 7.91
N VAL A 103 -8.25 -16.43 8.29
CA VAL A 103 -8.26 -15.79 9.61
C VAL A 103 -9.45 -16.28 10.44
N LEU A 104 -9.26 -16.29 11.74
CA LEU A 104 -10.31 -16.66 12.67
C LEU A 104 -11.39 -15.56 12.65
N ASP A 105 -12.63 -15.95 12.36
CA ASP A 105 -13.77 -15.05 12.53
C ASP A 105 -14.12 -14.96 14.03
N HIS A 106 -14.11 -13.76 14.58
CA HIS A 106 -14.52 -13.48 15.95
C HIS A 106 -16.04 -13.27 16.08
N GLY A 107 -16.83 -13.78 15.14
CA GLY A 107 -18.29 -13.76 15.18
C GLY A 107 -18.87 -14.62 16.31
N TRP A 108 -20.09 -14.30 16.74
CA TRP A 108 -20.73 -14.77 17.98
C TRP A 108 -21.09 -16.27 18.06
N ALA A 109 -20.84 -17.07 17.02
CA ALA A 109 -21.47 -18.38 16.97
C ALA A 109 -20.58 -19.61 16.72
N LYS A 110 -19.40 -19.50 16.16
CA LYS A 110 -18.45 -20.63 15.93
C LYS A 110 -17.07 -20.09 15.60
N PHE A 111 -16.01 -20.87 15.90
CA PHE A 111 -14.65 -20.65 15.37
C PHE A 111 -14.62 -21.02 13.89
N ASP A 112 -15.17 -20.17 13.04
CA ASP A 112 -15.09 -20.35 11.59
C ASP A 112 -13.87 -19.59 11.08
N TYR A 113 -13.10 -20.25 10.22
CA TYR A 113 -11.97 -19.63 9.52
C TYR A 113 -12.47 -19.09 8.19
N LEU A 114 -12.36 -17.78 8.02
CA LEU A 114 -12.68 -17.08 6.76
C LEU A 114 -11.43 -16.92 5.88
N PRO A 115 -11.56 -17.08 4.56
CA PRO A 115 -10.53 -16.60 3.63
C PRO A 115 -10.20 -15.13 3.90
N LEU A 116 -8.96 -14.72 3.63
CA LEU A 116 -8.56 -13.31 3.81
C LEU A 116 -9.43 -12.36 2.99
N THR A 117 -9.88 -12.78 1.80
CA THR A 117 -10.76 -12.02 0.91
C THR A 117 -12.17 -11.77 1.48
N GLU A 118 -12.60 -12.59 2.43
CA GLU A 118 -13.88 -12.42 3.12
C GLU A 118 -13.72 -11.71 4.46
N ALA A 119 -12.52 -11.77 5.04
CA ALA A 119 -12.20 -11.17 6.33
C ALA A 119 -11.88 -9.67 6.24
N TYR A 120 -11.37 -9.22 5.09
CA TYR A 120 -10.98 -7.84 4.84
C TYR A 120 -11.63 -7.32 3.55
N ASP A 121 -12.16 -6.10 3.61
CA ASP A 121 -12.68 -5.39 2.43
C ASP A 121 -11.55 -4.90 1.52
N TYR A 122 -10.41 -4.48 2.11
CA TYR A 122 -9.24 -3.99 1.39
C TYR A 122 -7.95 -4.55 1.96
N CYS A 123 -7.02 -4.87 1.06
CA CYS A 123 -5.63 -5.18 1.38
C CYS A 123 -4.73 -4.11 0.74
N ILE A 124 -4.03 -3.31 1.55
CA ILE A 124 -3.18 -2.23 1.05
C ILE A 124 -1.72 -2.63 1.25
N ILE A 125 -0.98 -2.77 0.14
CA ILE A 125 0.45 -3.09 0.15
C ILE A 125 1.23 -1.78 0.01
N ASP A 126 1.94 -1.37 1.08
CA ASP A 126 2.76 -0.17 1.10
C ASP A 126 4.19 -0.50 0.69
N ASN A 127 4.55 -0.17 -0.55
CA ASN A 127 5.81 -0.56 -1.18
C ASN A 127 6.94 0.46 -0.96
N ALA A 128 8.19 -0.04 -0.96
CA ALA A 128 9.38 0.79 -1.10
C ALA A 128 9.42 1.49 -2.46
N PRO A 129 10.21 2.55 -2.63
CA PRO A 129 10.37 3.22 -3.92
C PRO A 129 11.21 2.43 -4.94
N ASP A 130 11.99 1.43 -4.47
CA ASP A 130 12.91 0.64 -5.31
C ASP A 130 12.18 -0.52 -5.99
N ILE A 131 12.45 -0.81 -7.25
CA ILE A 131 11.93 -2.01 -7.92
C ILE A 131 12.75 -3.21 -7.46
N ASN A 132 12.10 -4.17 -6.81
CA ASN A 132 12.69 -5.40 -6.31
C ASN A 132 11.66 -6.54 -6.36
N MET A 133 12.08 -7.76 -5.97
CA MET A 133 11.21 -8.94 -6.07
C MET A 133 9.95 -8.84 -5.19
N SER A 134 10.00 -8.16 -4.05
CA SER A 134 8.83 -7.98 -3.20
C SER A 134 7.80 -7.03 -3.84
N ILE A 135 8.23 -6.01 -4.59
CA ILE A 135 7.33 -5.14 -5.36
C ILE A 135 6.71 -5.88 -6.54
N ILE A 136 7.49 -6.69 -7.27
CA ILE A 136 6.92 -7.56 -8.31
C ILE A 136 5.83 -8.46 -7.73
N ASN A 137 6.07 -9.07 -6.55
CA ASN A 137 5.06 -9.87 -5.86
C ASN A 137 3.82 -9.05 -5.46
N ALA A 138 4.00 -7.80 -5.04
CA ALA A 138 2.89 -6.91 -4.73
C ALA A 138 2.05 -6.62 -5.98
N LEU A 139 2.67 -6.28 -7.12
CA LEU A 139 1.96 -6.03 -8.39
C LEU A 139 1.22 -7.27 -8.89
N VAL A 140 1.85 -8.44 -8.84
CA VAL A 140 1.23 -9.73 -9.25
C VAL A 140 0.00 -10.08 -8.39
N THR A 141 -0.07 -9.56 -7.17
CA THR A 141 -1.13 -9.86 -6.21
C THR A 141 -2.24 -8.82 -6.20
N SER A 142 -1.94 -7.58 -6.60
CA SER A 142 -2.86 -6.44 -6.49
C SER A 142 -3.90 -6.42 -7.61
N ASN A 143 -5.06 -5.79 -7.32
CA ASN A 143 -6.05 -5.41 -8.31
C ASN A 143 -5.71 -4.03 -8.88
N ASP A 144 -5.43 -3.05 -8.00
CA ASP A 144 -5.16 -1.68 -8.37
C ASP A 144 -3.77 -1.22 -7.97
N VAL A 145 -3.19 -0.36 -8.81
CA VAL A 145 -1.96 0.38 -8.51
C VAL A 145 -2.26 1.88 -8.45
N ILE A 146 -1.95 2.49 -7.32
CA ILE A 146 -2.03 3.94 -7.12
C ILE A 146 -0.63 4.47 -6.86
N VAL A 147 -0.19 5.43 -7.67
CA VAL A 147 1.16 5.99 -7.59
C VAL A 147 1.12 7.41 -7.02
N PRO A 148 1.69 7.65 -5.82
CA PRO A 148 1.88 9.01 -5.33
C PRO A 148 3.03 9.68 -6.08
N VAL A 149 2.75 10.79 -6.73
CA VAL A 149 3.74 11.55 -7.50
C VAL A 149 4.01 12.89 -6.82
N PHE A 150 5.29 13.22 -6.70
CA PHE A 150 5.74 14.58 -6.41
C PHE A 150 6.14 15.26 -7.74
N MET A 151 5.84 16.54 -7.88
CA MET A 151 6.07 17.26 -9.15
C MET A 151 7.53 17.68 -9.28
N ASP A 152 8.39 16.72 -9.65
CA ASP A 152 9.77 16.95 -10.07
C ASP A 152 10.17 16.00 -11.21
N GLN A 153 11.26 16.30 -11.90
CA GLN A 153 11.74 15.53 -13.05
C GLN A 153 12.04 14.07 -12.68
N TYR A 154 12.65 13.82 -11.53
CA TYR A 154 13.01 12.46 -11.10
C TYR A 154 11.80 11.57 -10.84
N SER A 155 10.69 12.16 -10.40
CA SER A 155 9.43 11.43 -10.22
C SER A 155 8.82 10.97 -11.54
N PHE A 156 8.98 11.73 -12.61
CA PHE A 156 8.49 11.34 -13.95
C PHE A 156 9.33 10.23 -14.57
N ASP A 157 10.67 10.33 -14.48
CA ASP A 157 11.56 9.27 -14.95
C ASP A 157 11.27 7.93 -14.21
N GLY A 158 11.01 7.99 -12.91
CA GLY A 158 10.63 6.83 -12.12
C GLY A 158 9.23 6.27 -12.47
N LEU A 159 8.31 7.13 -12.90
CA LEU A 159 6.96 6.72 -13.30
C LEU A 159 7.00 5.92 -14.60
N ASP A 160 7.79 6.34 -15.61
CA ASP A 160 7.93 5.62 -16.86
C ASP A 160 8.45 4.20 -16.64
N ILE A 161 9.49 4.03 -15.81
CA ILE A 161 10.02 2.71 -15.44
C ILE A 161 8.96 1.86 -14.74
N LEU A 162 8.17 2.45 -13.84
CA LEU A 162 7.12 1.73 -13.14
C LEU A 162 5.99 1.30 -14.09
N MET A 163 5.61 2.16 -15.05
CA MET A 163 4.59 1.83 -16.06
C MET A 163 5.02 0.66 -16.93
N GLU A 164 6.29 0.58 -17.34
CA GLU A 164 6.85 -0.58 -18.03
C GLU A 164 6.73 -1.86 -17.19
N GLN A 165 7.04 -1.79 -15.90
CA GLN A 165 6.91 -2.95 -15.00
C GLN A 165 5.46 -3.37 -14.80
N ILE A 166 4.53 -2.43 -14.70
CA ILE A 166 3.09 -2.74 -14.63
C ILE A 166 2.65 -3.47 -15.90
N ALA A 167 3.03 -2.97 -17.08
CA ALA A 167 2.70 -3.61 -18.36
C ALA A 167 3.25 -5.04 -18.46
N GLN A 168 4.50 -5.27 -18.06
CA GLN A 168 5.09 -6.62 -18.02
C GLN A 168 4.34 -7.55 -17.05
N VAL A 169 3.96 -7.05 -15.87
CA VAL A 169 3.19 -7.85 -14.91
C VAL A 169 1.79 -8.15 -15.44
N GLN A 170 1.15 -7.23 -16.14
CA GLN A 170 -0.15 -7.46 -16.78
C GLN A 170 -0.05 -8.55 -17.85
N GLU A 171 0.98 -8.53 -18.68
CA GLU A 171 1.18 -9.50 -19.74
C GLU A 171 1.50 -10.91 -19.19
N ASP A 172 2.39 -11.01 -18.20
CA ASP A 172 2.97 -12.30 -17.81
C ASP A 172 2.28 -12.96 -16.61
N PHE A 173 1.68 -12.19 -15.68
CA PHE A 173 1.30 -12.70 -14.36
C PHE A 173 -0.08 -12.29 -13.85
N ASN A 174 -0.58 -11.10 -14.22
CA ASN A 174 -1.81 -10.55 -13.67
C ASN A 174 -2.52 -9.63 -14.68
N GLU A 175 -3.24 -10.22 -15.61
CA GLU A 175 -3.99 -9.50 -16.65
C GLU A 175 -5.04 -8.52 -16.11
N ASN A 176 -5.50 -8.74 -14.86
CA ASN A 176 -6.50 -7.91 -14.19
C ASN A 176 -5.86 -6.78 -13.35
N LEU A 177 -4.54 -6.62 -13.38
CA LEU A 177 -3.90 -5.51 -12.69
C LEU A 177 -4.30 -4.19 -13.36
N HIS A 178 -4.92 -3.30 -12.62
CA HIS A 178 -5.36 -2.00 -13.12
C HIS A 178 -4.46 -0.88 -12.59
N PHE A 179 -4.05 0.04 -13.46
CA PHE A 179 -3.40 1.27 -13.06
C PHE A 179 -4.46 2.34 -12.79
N ALA A 180 -4.88 2.46 -11.54
CA ALA A 180 -5.95 3.38 -11.12
C ALA A 180 -5.55 4.87 -11.25
N GLY A 181 -4.24 5.17 -11.26
CA GLY A 181 -3.76 6.52 -11.55
C GLY A 181 -2.76 7.08 -10.54
N CYS A 182 -2.32 8.29 -10.84
CA CYS A 182 -1.42 9.06 -10.00
C CYS A 182 -2.18 9.96 -9.03
N VAL A 183 -1.76 9.99 -7.76
CA VAL A 183 -2.19 11.01 -6.80
C VAL A 183 -1.07 12.03 -6.59
N ILE A 184 -1.33 13.29 -6.93
CA ILE A 184 -0.37 14.37 -6.76
C ILE A 184 -0.22 14.68 -5.27
N THR A 185 1.01 14.63 -4.77
CA THR A 185 1.31 14.86 -3.36
C THR A 185 2.18 16.11 -3.19
N GLN A 186 2.10 16.74 -2.03
CA GLN A 186 2.82 17.98 -1.69
C GLN A 186 2.56 19.11 -2.69
N TYR A 187 1.37 19.15 -3.27
CA TYR A 187 0.97 20.15 -4.25
C TYR A 187 1.10 21.57 -3.69
N GLN A 188 1.65 22.45 -4.49
CA GLN A 188 1.67 23.89 -4.30
C GLN A 188 1.20 24.56 -5.62
N ASN A 189 0.42 25.62 -5.49
CA ASN A 189 -0.01 26.36 -6.67
C ASN A 189 1.16 27.23 -7.19
N ASN A 190 1.98 26.65 -8.05
CA ASN A 190 3.11 27.28 -8.72
C ASN A 190 3.29 26.70 -10.13
N ASP A 191 4.12 27.37 -10.94
CA ASP A 191 4.31 26.99 -12.35
C ASP A 191 4.88 25.57 -12.51
N VAL A 192 5.78 25.14 -11.63
CA VAL A 192 6.40 23.81 -11.69
C VAL A 192 5.33 22.71 -11.50
N ASN A 193 4.48 22.86 -10.49
CA ASN A 193 3.41 21.88 -10.24
C ASN A 193 2.39 21.87 -11.39
N ASN A 194 2.03 23.05 -11.90
CA ASN A 194 1.07 23.15 -13.00
C ASN A 194 1.63 22.54 -14.30
N GLN A 195 2.89 22.80 -14.64
CA GLN A 195 3.57 22.18 -15.78
C GLN A 195 3.66 20.66 -15.63
N GLY A 196 3.96 20.15 -14.43
CA GLY A 196 3.99 18.72 -14.18
C GLY A 196 2.62 18.04 -14.41
N ILE A 197 1.53 18.69 -13.98
CA ILE A 197 0.16 18.20 -14.23
C ILE A 197 -0.16 18.19 -15.73
N GLU A 198 0.22 19.24 -16.45
CA GLU A 198 0.04 19.31 -17.90
C GLU A 198 0.84 18.23 -18.62
N TRP A 199 2.05 17.94 -18.15
CA TRP A 199 2.87 16.85 -18.66
C TRP A 199 2.19 15.48 -18.49
N LEU A 200 1.71 15.16 -17.29
CA LEU A 200 0.97 13.91 -17.03
C LEU A 200 -0.25 13.76 -17.95
N LYS A 201 -1.02 14.83 -18.12
CA LYS A 201 -2.18 14.84 -19.02
C LYS A 201 -1.81 14.67 -20.49
N ALA A 202 -0.73 15.31 -20.92
CA ALA A 202 -0.24 15.20 -22.31
C ALA A 202 0.24 13.79 -22.65
N HIS A 203 0.70 13.02 -21.65
CA HIS A 203 1.12 11.62 -21.80
C HIS A 203 -0.01 10.62 -21.49
N ASN A 204 -1.27 11.11 -21.35
CA ASN A 204 -2.44 10.28 -21.02
C ASN A 204 -2.29 9.45 -19.75
N VAL A 205 -1.50 9.92 -18.78
CA VAL A 205 -1.40 9.27 -17.48
C VAL A 205 -2.64 9.61 -16.66
N PRO A 206 -3.41 8.62 -16.16
CA PRO A 206 -4.53 8.87 -15.27
C PRO A 206 -4.10 9.60 -14.00
N VAL A 207 -4.80 10.66 -13.64
CA VAL A 207 -4.50 11.47 -12.45
C VAL A 207 -5.79 11.70 -11.68
N PHE A 208 -5.80 11.42 -10.39
CA PHE A 208 -6.93 11.74 -9.52
C PHE A 208 -7.17 13.24 -9.44
N ASN A 209 -8.43 13.65 -9.41
CA ASN A 209 -8.81 15.07 -9.35
C ASN A 209 -8.42 15.69 -8.00
N GLN A 210 -8.45 14.91 -6.93
CA GLN A 210 -8.08 15.37 -5.61
C GLN A 210 -6.56 15.30 -5.40
N TRP A 211 -5.92 16.47 -5.35
CA TRP A 211 -4.49 16.60 -5.03
C TRP A 211 -4.29 16.81 -3.54
N ILE A 212 -3.13 16.37 -3.01
CA ILE A 212 -2.76 16.48 -1.61
C ILE A 212 -1.84 17.68 -1.44
N ARG A 213 -2.33 18.74 -0.85
CA ARG A 213 -1.55 19.98 -0.65
C ARG A 213 -0.37 19.77 0.32
N ARG A 214 0.66 20.55 0.11
CA ARG A 214 1.81 20.57 1.00
C ARG A 214 1.43 21.14 2.37
N THR A 215 1.73 20.41 3.44
CA THR A 215 1.44 20.77 4.83
C THR A 215 2.59 20.28 5.72
N GLU A 216 3.80 20.84 5.53
CA GLU A 216 5.04 20.33 6.13
C GLU A 216 4.98 20.26 7.66
N LYS A 217 4.61 21.36 8.31
CA LYS A 217 4.64 21.46 9.77
C LYS A 217 3.83 20.35 10.43
N LYS A 218 2.57 20.19 10.03
CA LYS A 218 1.69 19.18 10.64
C LYS A 218 2.07 17.74 10.26
N VAL A 219 2.58 17.52 9.06
CA VAL A 219 3.11 16.23 8.63
C VAL A 219 4.33 15.85 9.47
N ASN A 220 5.29 16.75 9.65
CA ASN A 220 6.47 16.49 10.46
C ASN A 220 6.10 16.24 11.93
N GLU A 221 5.26 17.09 12.52
CA GLU A 221 4.77 16.91 13.90
C GLU A 221 4.10 15.55 14.09
N SER A 222 3.23 15.11 13.16
CA SER A 222 2.55 13.81 13.22
C SER A 222 3.54 12.63 13.11
N THR A 223 4.59 12.78 12.31
CA THR A 223 5.65 11.78 12.16
C THR A 223 6.45 11.62 13.46
N PHE A 224 6.83 12.72 14.11
CA PHE A 224 7.50 12.67 15.42
C PHE A 224 6.59 12.10 16.52
N ALA A 225 5.29 12.43 16.49
CA ALA A 225 4.31 11.87 17.40
C ALA A 225 3.99 10.39 17.13
N LYS A 226 4.51 9.80 16.04
CA LYS A 226 4.16 8.44 15.56
C LYS A 226 2.64 8.25 15.49
N MET A 227 1.95 9.24 14.97
CA MET A 227 0.50 9.29 14.87
C MET A 227 0.09 9.64 13.44
N PRO A 228 -0.93 9.00 12.87
CA PRO A 228 -1.45 9.35 11.55
C PRO A 228 -1.92 10.81 11.50
N LEU A 229 -1.66 11.49 10.38
CA LEU A 229 -1.99 12.92 10.23
C LEU A 229 -3.49 13.20 10.43
N VAL A 230 -4.34 12.30 9.94
CA VAL A 230 -5.81 12.43 10.04
C VAL A 230 -6.31 12.39 11.48
N GLU A 231 -5.54 11.81 12.38
CA GLU A 231 -5.81 11.80 13.83
C GLU A 231 -5.08 12.95 14.54
N TYR A 232 -3.81 13.15 14.22
CA TYR A 232 -2.99 14.21 14.80
C TYR A 232 -3.56 15.61 14.53
N SER A 233 -4.07 15.84 13.32
CA SER A 233 -4.61 17.13 12.91
C SER A 233 -5.73 16.98 11.88
N VAL A 234 -6.92 16.60 12.34
CA VAL A 234 -8.12 16.34 11.50
C VAL A 234 -8.45 17.50 10.57
N ARG A 235 -8.18 18.74 11.01
CA ARG A 235 -8.51 19.96 10.26
C ARG A 235 -7.39 20.46 9.35
N CYS A 236 -6.21 19.83 9.34
CA CYS A 236 -5.15 20.28 8.44
C CYS A 236 -5.50 19.97 6.98
N GLY A 237 -5.01 20.83 6.07
CA GLY A 237 -5.34 20.74 4.66
C GLY A 237 -5.07 19.38 4.06
N ALA A 238 -3.86 18.84 4.26
CA ALA A 238 -3.51 17.51 3.71
C ALA A 238 -4.39 16.39 4.27
N ALA A 239 -4.80 16.42 5.55
CA ALA A 239 -5.70 15.41 6.11
C ALA A 239 -7.09 15.44 5.44
N GLN A 240 -7.60 16.67 5.16
CA GLN A 240 -8.86 16.81 4.45
C GLN A 240 -8.75 16.36 2.98
N ASP A 241 -7.63 16.67 2.33
CA ASP A 241 -7.39 16.26 0.95
C ASP A 241 -7.30 14.73 0.83
N TYR A 242 -6.63 14.04 1.78
CA TYR A 242 -6.63 12.57 1.80
C TYR A 242 -8.02 11.97 1.98
N LYS A 243 -8.87 12.58 2.80
CA LYS A 243 -10.25 12.12 2.96
C LYS A 243 -11.04 12.21 1.66
N LYS A 244 -10.89 13.32 0.93
CA LYS A 244 -11.54 13.49 -0.37
C LYS A 244 -11.00 12.54 -1.43
N PHE A 245 -9.67 12.35 -1.47
CA PHE A 245 -9.04 11.40 -2.38
C PHE A 245 -9.58 9.97 -2.18
N VAL A 246 -9.72 9.53 -0.93
CA VAL A 246 -10.28 8.21 -0.64
C VAL A 246 -11.73 8.10 -1.11
N LEU A 247 -12.54 9.16 -0.95
CA LEU A 247 -13.91 9.16 -1.46
C LEU A 247 -13.93 9.07 -2.99
N GLU A 248 -13.09 9.84 -3.68
CA GLU A 248 -12.96 9.78 -5.14
C GLU A 248 -12.60 8.38 -5.63
N TYR A 249 -11.65 7.71 -4.95
CA TYR A 249 -11.27 6.34 -5.28
C TYR A 249 -12.42 5.35 -5.09
N LEU A 250 -13.13 5.41 -3.97
CA LEU A 250 -14.25 4.51 -3.67
C LEU A 250 -15.45 4.75 -4.60
N GLU A 251 -15.74 6.01 -4.95
CA GLU A 251 -16.81 6.36 -5.91
C GLU A 251 -16.48 5.86 -7.33
N GLY A 252 -15.20 5.82 -7.71
CA GLY A 252 -14.73 5.22 -8.96
C GLY A 252 -14.97 3.73 -9.01
N GLU A 253 -14.68 3.00 -7.94
CA GLU A 253 -14.94 1.55 -7.84
C GLU A 253 -16.45 1.23 -7.94
N ASP A 254 -17.31 2.04 -7.30
CA ASP A 254 -18.77 1.84 -7.35
C ASP A 254 -19.36 2.10 -8.75
N ALA A 255 -18.69 2.87 -9.59
CA ALA A 255 -19.13 3.17 -10.96
C ALA A 255 -18.69 2.11 -11.98
N GLU A 256 -17.68 1.31 -11.68
CA GLU A 256 -17.14 0.23 -12.54
C GLU A 256 -17.78 -1.14 -12.25
N ASN A 257 -18.47 -1.32 -11.10
CA ASN A 257 -19.21 -2.52 -10.71
C ASN A 257 -20.70 -2.40 -11.02
#